data_4b334925200e5a952fc364358a1172cc
#
_entry.id   4b334925200e5a952fc364358a1172cc
#
_cell.length_a   1.000
_cell.length_b   1.000
_cell.length_c   1.000
_cell.angle_alpha   90.00
_cell.angle_beta   90.00
_cell.angle_gamma   90.00
#
_symmetry.space_group_name_H-M   'P 1'
#
loop_
_entity.id
_entity.type
_entity.pdbx_description
1 polymer ?
#
loop_
_entity_poly.entity_id
_entity_poly.type
_entity_poly.pdbx_seq_one_letter_code
_entity_poly.pdbx_strand_id
1 'polypeptide(L)'
;MKYARLWIGLQLVLTGSFAMAGAPEAQRVAVEAPECKSIRPFYWEVGNSQGLLAAGSPGKKYERKDEMKVASASKWIFAAYYVEVKKGLLAEQDKNLLLMRGGYDQFNVIPCALRLTVEACFQARSNSTVNPAHVGKFYYGGGSAQALAVNAGLGKLNRKKLSQEIESTLKNKFRLSYPNLALAGGAEMSAENYARFLQEILKGTYLIKDMLGADAICTSPATCKQAAFSPAKEDWKYSYHHWVETNGSQVEAYSSPGAFGFYPWISADKKTYGIVAREGRGEQAYWDSVQCGRAIRKAYFK
;
A
#
# COMPACT_ATOMS: atom_id res chain seq x y z
N MET A 1 30.01 66.03 -2.56
CA MET A 1 30.24 64.69 -2.06
C MET A 1 28.97 64.18 -1.39
N LYS A 2 28.21 63.26 -2.03
CA LYS A 2 26.96 62.70 -1.49
C LYS A 2 27.26 61.25 -1.13
N TYR A 3 27.18 60.92 0.15
CA TYR A 3 27.31 59.53 0.64
C TYR A 3 25.97 58.80 0.49
N ALA A 4 25.92 57.77 -0.37
CA ALA A 4 24.81 56.84 -0.44
C ALA A 4 25.00 55.77 0.64
N ARG A 5 24.07 55.63 1.59
CA ARG A 5 24.01 54.55 2.57
C ARG A 5 23.32 53.37 1.94
N LEU A 6 24.07 52.27 1.75
CA LEU A 6 23.54 50.97 1.36
C LEU A 6 22.89 50.31 2.59
N TRP A 7 21.58 50.07 2.54
CA TRP A 7 20.87 49.23 3.50
C TRP A 7 20.90 47.79 2.99
N ILE A 8 21.68 46.95 3.66
CA ILE A 8 21.65 45.49 3.44
C ILE A 8 20.52 44.94 4.33
N GLY A 9 19.38 44.66 3.74
CA GLY A 9 18.28 43.95 4.40
C GLY A 9 18.64 42.49 4.63
N LEU A 10 18.84 42.11 5.88
CA LEU A 10 19.01 40.72 6.31
C LEU A 10 17.63 40.06 6.25
N GLN A 11 17.34 39.31 5.17
CA GLN A 11 16.16 38.43 5.12
C GLN A 11 16.45 37.18 5.96
N LEU A 12 15.87 37.11 7.15
CA LEU A 12 15.78 35.87 7.91
C LEU A 12 14.88 34.91 7.15
N VAL A 13 15.49 33.91 6.52
CA VAL A 13 14.76 32.73 6.00
C VAL A 13 14.39 31.86 7.20
N LEU A 14 13.18 32.04 7.69
CA LEU A 14 12.54 31.12 8.61
C LEU A 14 12.24 29.81 7.85
N THR A 15 13.23 28.93 7.74
CA THR A 15 13.04 27.56 7.24
C THR A 15 12.26 26.77 8.28
N GLY A 16 11.08 26.31 7.88
CA GLY A 16 10.06 25.72 8.72
C GLY A 16 10.51 24.52 9.55
N SER A 17 10.45 24.70 10.86
CA SER A 17 10.62 23.66 11.88
C SER A 17 9.32 22.90 12.21
N PHE A 18 8.27 23.01 11.40
CA PHE A 18 6.96 22.41 11.71
C PHE A 18 6.87 20.90 11.44
N ALA A 19 7.79 20.30 10.67
CA ALA A 19 7.72 18.89 10.31
C ALA A 19 8.32 17.92 11.36
N MET A 20 8.97 18.41 12.42
CA MET A 20 9.67 17.58 13.41
C MET A 20 8.98 17.43 14.77
N ALA A 21 7.92 18.19 15.05
CA ALA A 21 7.33 18.23 16.38
C ALA A 21 6.79 16.88 16.88
N GLY A 22 6.20 16.05 16.00
CA GLY A 22 5.63 14.75 16.36
C GLY A 22 6.62 13.58 16.34
N ALA A 23 7.84 13.75 15.83
CA ALA A 23 8.80 12.64 15.69
C ALA A 23 9.22 12.02 17.05
N PRO A 24 9.52 12.78 18.12
CA PRO A 24 9.84 12.21 19.43
C PRO A 24 8.68 11.42 20.03
N GLU A 25 7.45 11.92 19.88
CA GLU A 25 6.27 11.25 20.41
C GLU A 25 5.95 9.97 19.62
N ALA A 26 6.07 9.99 18.29
CA ALA A 26 5.95 8.80 17.46
C ALA A 26 6.99 7.73 17.84
N GLN A 27 8.24 8.14 18.10
CA GLN A 27 9.30 7.23 18.58
C GLN A 27 8.96 6.66 19.96
N ARG A 28 8.46 7.47 20.89
CA ARG A 28 8.03 7.02 22.21
C ARG A 28 6.92 5.98 22.09
N VAL A 29 5.89 6.26 21.29
CA VAL A 29 4.77 5.33 21.05
C VAL A 29 5.25 4.03 20.41
N ALA A 30 6.12 4.08 19.40
CA ALA A 30 6.68 2.88 18.77
C ALA A 30 7.44 1.98 19.77
N VAL A 31 8.02 2.58 20.81
CA VAL A 31 8.78 1.85 21.86
C VAL A 31 7.88 1.45 23.04
N GLU A 32 6.90 2.24 23.44
CA GLU A 32 6.21 2.07 24.73
C GLU A 32 4.77 1.59 24.62
N ALA A 33 4.07 1.89 23.52
CA ALA A 33 2.65 1.53 23.37
C ALA A 33 2.45 0.00 23.37
N PRO A 34 1.43 -0.52 24.06
CA PRO A 34 1.16 -1.96 24.15
C PRO A 34 1.04 -2.63 22.78
N GLU A 35 0.29 -2.00 21.86
CA GLU A 35 0.07 -2.49 20.49
C GLU A 35 1.36 -2.57 19.66
N CYS A 36 2.35 -1.72 19.95
CA CYS A 36 3.66 -1.76 19.32
C CYS A 36 4.62 -2.73 20.02
N LYS A 37 4.55 -2.85 21.36
CA LYS A 37 5.33 -3.84 22.09
C LYS A 37 5.01 -5.27 21.66
N SER A 38 3.75 -5.57 21.42
CA SER A 38 3.28 -6.92 21.05
C SER A 38 3.80 -7.42 19.70
N ILE A 39 4.19 -6.51 18.80
CA ILE A 39 4.61 -6.86 17.43
C ILE A 39 6.13 -6.81 17.20
N ARG A 40 6.93 -6.48 18.22
CA ARG A 40 8.39 -6.45 18.07
C ARG A 40 8.96 -7.81 17.68
N PRO A 41 10.02 -7.80 16.86
CA PRO A 41 10.72 -6.66 16.25
C PRO A 41 10.01 -6.15 14.98
N PHE A 42 10.15 -4.84 14.69
CA PHE A 42 9.68 -4.22 13.45
C PHE A 42 10.50 -2.96 13.13
N TYR A 43 10.46 -2.54 11.85
CA TYR A 43 10.89 -1.21 11.41
C TYR A 43 9.65 -0.34 11.19
N TRP A 44 9.77 0.97 11.44
CA TRP A 44 8.73 1.94 11.08
C TRP A 44 9.33 3.22 10.53
N GLU A 45 8.59 3.90 9.66
CA GLU A 45 8.93 5.24 9.20
C GLU A 45 7.67 6.07 8.90
N VAL A 46 7.85 7.39 9.01
CA VAL A 46 6.92 8.42 8.54
C VAL A 46 7.71 9.37 7.65
N GLY A 47 7.11 9.77 6.53
CA GLY A 47 7.74 10.68 5.59
C GLY A 47 6.71 11.45 4.77
N ASN A 48 7.19 12.30 3.88
CA ASN A 48 6.38 13.08 2.94
C ASN A 48 6.95 12.97 1.51
N SER A 49 6.45 13.77 0.59
CA SER A 49 6.94 13.80 -0.79
C SER A 49 8.43 14.19 -0.93
N GLN A 50 9.01 14.84 0.09
CA GLN A 50 10.41 15.28 0.07
C GLN A 50 11.36 14.21 0.65
N GLY A 51 10.87 13.32 1.51
CA GLY A 51 11.71 12.28 2.10
C GLY A 51 11.22 11.75 3.44
N LEU A 52 12.11 11.05 4.10
CA LEU A 52 11.97 10.52 5.45
C LEU A 52 11.94 11.64 6.48
N LEU A 53 11.00 11.60 7.42
CA LEU A 53 10.86 12.58 8.50
C LEU A 53 11.18 11.96 9.88
N ALA A 54 10.74 10.72 10.11
CA ALA A 54 11.00 9.98 11.35
C ALA A 54 11.05 8.49 11.06
N ALA A 55 11.88 7.75 11.79
CA ALA A 55 11.99 6.30 11.68
C ALA A 55 12.56 5.68 12.95
N GLY A 56 12.35 4.37 13.10
CA GLY A 56 12.96 3.58 14.16
C GLY A 56 12.84 2.08 13.91
N SER A 57 13.64 1.32 14.66
CA SER A 57 13.67 -0.15 14.60
C SER A 57 13.58 -0.76 16.00
N PRO A 58 12.41 -0.75 16.65
CA PRO A 58 12.21 -1.40 17.93
C PRO A 58 12.50 -2.90 17.84
N GLY A 59 13.45 -3.39 18.66
CA GLY A 59 13.90 -4.78 18.65
C GLY A 59 15.05 -5.06 17.67
N LYS A 60 15.53 -4.05 16.92
CA LYS A 60 16.79 -4.05 16.14
C LYS A 60 16.98 -5.24 15.17
N LYS A 61 15.91 -5.80 14.63
CA LYS A 61 15.98 -6.92 13.67
C LYS A 61 15.70 -6.46 12.23
N TYR A 62 14.74 -5.56 12.05
CA TYR A 62 14.36 -5.07 10.73
C TYR A 62 14.92 -3.68 10.51
N GLU A 63 15.53 -3.48 9.34
CA GLU A 63 16.07 -2.21 8.90
C GLU A 63 15.37 -1.72 7.63
N ARG A 64 15.57 -0.46 7.28
CA ARG A 64 14.92 0.21 6.16
C ARG A 64 15.14 -0.48 4.83
N LYS A 65 16.32 -1.11 4.65
CA LYS A 65 16.76 -1.73 3.40
C LYS A 65 16.53 -3.24 3.32
N ASP A 66 16.01 -3.84 4.39
CA ASP A 66 15.76 -5.28 4.39
C ASP A 66 14.63 -5.61 3.42
N GLU A 67 14.91 -6.51 2.49
CA GLU A 67 13.90 -7.06 1.58
C GLU A 67 13.00 -8.02 2.35
N MET A 68 11.70 -7.86 2.18
CA MET A 68 10.71 -8.69 2.85
C MET A 68 9.44 -8.86 2.02
N LYS A 69 8.67 -9.89 2.33
CA LYS A 69 7.39 -10.17 1.70
C LYS A 69 6.38 -9.11 2.10
N VAL A 70 5.97 -8.29 1.13
CA VAL A 70 4.97 -7.25 1.38
C VAL A 70 3.53 -7.76 1.28
N ALA A 71 3.33 -9.02 0.88
CA ALA A 71 2.02 -9.68 0.75
C ALA A 71 0.99 -8.76 0.06
N SER A 72 -0.19 -8.55 0.66
CA SER A 72 -1.27 -7.75 0.05
C SER A 72 -0.90 -6.29 -0.24
N ALA A 73 0.18 -5.76 0.31
CA ALA A 73 0.68 -4.45 -0.11
C ALA A 73 1.14 -4.44 -1.59
N SER A 74 1.38 -5.61 -2.20
CA SER A 74 1.58 -5.77 -3.66
C SER A 74 0.41 -5.23 -4.49
N LYS A 75 -0.83 -5.29 -3.96
CA LYS A 75 -2.03 -4.86 -4.66
C LYS A 75 -2.00 -3.38 -5.04
N TRP A 76 -1.52 -2.54 -4.13
CA TRP A 76 -1.47 -1.11 -4.37
C TRP A 76 -0.47 -0.74 -5.47
N ILE A 77 0.69 -1.40 -5.47
CA ILE A 77 1.70 -1.24 -6.52
C ILE A 77 1.13 -1.68 -7.88
N PHE A 78 0.47 -2.84 -7.91
CA PHE A 78 -0.14 -3.35 -9.13
C PHE A 78 -1.28 -2.45 -9.63
N ALA A 79 -2.10 -1.89 -8.74
CA ALA A 79 -3.12 -0.93 -9.13
C ALA A 79 -2.50 0.34 -9.74
N ALA A 80 -1.44 0.88 -9.14
CA ALA A 80 -0.73 2.02 -9.72
C ALA A 80 -0.20 1.70 -11.12
N TYR A 81 0.43 0.54 -11.30
CA TYR A 81 0.85 0.04 -12.62
C TYR A 81 -0.32 0.00 -13.61
N TYR A 82 -1.43 -0.62 -13.21
CA TYR A 82 -2.59 -0.79 -14.10
C TYR A 82 -3.19 0.55 -14.53
N VAL A 83 -3.31 1.49 -13.60
CA VAL A 83 -3.81 2.85 -13.87
C VAL A 83 -2.89 3.59 -14.85
N GLU A 84 -1.56 3.45 -14.73
CA GLU A 84 -0.59 4.04 -15.68
C GLU A 84 -0.76 3.42 -17.09
N VAL A 85 -0.84 2.09 -17.19
CA VAL A 85 -1.07 1.39 -18.47
C VAL A 85 -2.34 1.87 -19.16
N LYS A 86 -3.40 2.07 -18.38
CA LYS A 86 -4.69 2.58 -18.86
C LYS A 86 -4.73 4.10 -19.01
N LYS A 87 -3.65 4.82 -18.70
CA LYS A 87 -3.59 6.30 -18.74
C LYS A 87 -4.71 6.97 -17.95
N GLY A 88 -5.12 6.35 -16.83
CA GLY A 88 -6.25 6.79 -16.00
C GLY A 88 -7.65 6.49 -16.57
N LEU A 89 -7.75 5.93 -17.76
CA LEU A 89 -9.03 5.62 -18.42
C LEU A 89 -9.46 4.18 -18.12
N LEU A 90 -10.19 4.00 -17.02
CA LEU A 90 -10.67 2.70 -16.56
C LEU A 90 -12.07 2.40 -17.12
N ALA A 91 -12.21 1.30 -17.86
CA ALA A 91 -13.51 0.76 -18.23
C ALA A 91 -14.23 0.22 -16.98
N GLU A 92 -15.56 0.07 -17.06
CA GLU A 92 -16.35 -0.43 -15.92
C GLU A 92 -15.88 -1.82 -15.44
N GLN A 93 -15.48 -2.68 -16.37
CA GLN A 93 -14.92 -3.99 -16.05
C GLN A 93 -13.58 -3.87 -15.28
N ASP A 94 -12.71 -2.93 -15.66
CA ASP A 94 -11.45 -2.67 -14.97
C ASP A 94 -11.72 -2.21 -13.52
N LYS A 95 -12.66 -1.27 -13.35
CA LYS A 95 -13.09 -0.78 -12.04
C LYS A 95 -13.64 -1.90 -11.17
N ASN A 96 -14.49 -2.76 -11.69
CA ASN A 96 -15.04 -3.89 -10.95
C ASN A 96 -13.95 -4.85 -10.46
N LEU A 97 -12.93 -5.12 -11.27
CA LEU A 97 -11.81 -5.96 -10.85
C LEU A 97 -10.90 -5.24 -9.83
N LEU A 98 -10.62 -3.95 -10.01
CA LEU A 98 -9.86 -3.14 -9.04
C LEU A 98 -10.59 -2.99 -7.70
N LEU A 99 -11.93 -3.05 -7.71
CA LEU A 99 -12.79 -3.04 -6.52
C LEU A 99 -13.07 -4.43 -5.96
N MET A 100 -12.38 -5.48 -6.42
CA MET A 100 -12.57 -6.87 -5.97
C MET A 100 -13.99 -7.41 -6.20
N ARG A 101 -14.69 -6.99 -7.26
CA ARG A 101 -16.07 -7.35 -7.59
C ARG A 101 -16.18 -8.31 -8.78
N GLY A 102 -15.08 -8.92 -9.20
CA GLY A 102 -15.01 -9.81 -10.36
C GLY A 102 -15.53 -11.24 -10.13
N GLY A 103 -15.92 -11.60 -8.91
CA GLY A 103 -16.39 -12.96 -8.60
C GLY A 103 -15.27 -14.00 -8.40
N TYR A 104 -14.00 -13.60 -8.36
CA TYR A 104 -12.85 -14.51 -8.15
C TYR A 104 -12.62 -14.76 -6.67
N ASP A 105 -13.37 -15.70 -6.08
CA ASP A 105 -13.37 -15.99 -4.65
C ASP A 105 -12.53 -17.20 -4.23
N GLN A 106 -11.99 -17.98 -5.20
CA GLN A 106 -11.26 -19.22 -4.95
C GLN A 106 -9.74 -19.12 -5.24
N PHE A 107 -9.21 -17.91 -5.30
CA PHE A 107 -7.80 -17.69 -5.62
C PHE A 107 -6.87 -18.21 -4.52
N ASN A 108 -5.94 -19.09 -4.91
CA ASN A 108 -4.89 -19.61 -4.05
C ASN A 108 -3.51 -19.16 -4.56
N VAL A 109 -2.74 -18.49 -3.70
CA VAL A 109 -1.39 -17.98 -4.02
C VAL A 109 -0.32 -19.09 -4.03
N ILE A 110 -0.53 -20.18 -3.30
CA ILE A 110 0.48 -21.23 -3.12
C ILE A 110 0.91 -21.87 -4.46
N PRO A 111 -0.01 -22.29 -5.34
CA PRO A 111 0.39 -22.84 -6.63
C PRO A 111 1.20 -21.88 -7.50
N CYS A 112 1.02 -20.58 -7.36
CA CYS A 112 1.71 -19.56 -8.16
C CYS A 112 3.22 -19.53 -7.93
N ALA A 113 3.68 -19.97 -6.75
CA ALA A 113 5.11 -20.06 -6.44
C ALA A 113 5.88 -21.03 -7.36
N LEU A 114 5.19 -22.04 -7.89
CA LEU A 114 5.78 -23.05 -8.77
C LEU A 114 5.52 -22.79 -10.27
N ARG A 115 4.81 -21.71 -10.61
CA ARG A 115 4.48 -21.41 -12.01
C ARG A 115 5.56 -20.53 -12.66
N LEU A 116 5.66 -20.66 -13.98
CA LEU A 116 6.67 -19.94 -14.76
C LEU A 116 6.17 -18.61 -15.31
N THR A 117 4.84 -18.45 -15.46
CA THR A 117 4.22 -17.25 -16.01
C THR A 117 3.02 -16.79 -15.19
N VAL A 118 2.64 -15.54 -15.33
CA VAL A 118 1.47 -14.94 -14.69
C VAL A 118 0.18 -15.70 -15.06
N GLU A 119 0.02 -16.06 -16.34
CA GLU A 119 -1.14 -16.82 -16.82
C GLU A 119 -1.18 -18.24 -16.25
N ALA A 120 -0.03 -18.91 -16.17
CA ALA A 120 0.04 -20.23 -15.54
C ALA A 120 -0.33 -20.20 -14.06
N CYS A 121 -0.05 -19.10 -13.34
CA CYS A 121 -0.58 -18.87 -11.99
C CYS A 121 -2.10 -18.68 -11.99
N PHE A 122 -2.63 -17.89 -12.93
CA PHE A 122 -4.07 -17.64 -13.06
C PHE A 122 -4.84 -18.92 -13.39
N GLN A 123 -4.31 -19.76 -14.25
CA GLN A 123 -4.94 -21.04 -14.64
C GLN A 123 -4.70 -22.17 -13.63
N ALA A 124 -3.96 -21.91 -12.54
CA ALA A 124 -3.64 -22.95 -11.56
C ALA A 124 -4.86 -23.29 -10.68
N ARG A 125 -5.30 -24.57 -10.73
CA ARG A 125 -6.46 -25.04 -9.95
C ARG A 125 -7.71 -24.17 -10.24
N SER A 126 -8.33 -23.62 -9.19
CA SER A 126 -9.55 -22.79 -9.27
C SER A 126 -9.28 -21.29 -9.38
N ASN A 127 -8.02 -20.87 -9.63
CA ASN A 127 -7.66 -19.46 -9.58
C ASN A 127 -8.39 -18.58 -10.62
N SER A 128 -8.75 -19.15 -11.78
CA SER A 128 -9.49 -18.45 -12.84
C SER A 128 -11.01 -18.68 -12.77
N THR A 129 -11.49 -19.42 -11.76
CA THR A 129 -12.92 -19.69 -11.62
C THR A 129 -13.65 -18.46 -11.13
N VAL A 130 -14.72 -18.08 -11.84
CA VAL A 130 -15.64 -17.03 -11.45
C VAL A 130 -16.84 -17.65 -10.75
N ASN A 131 -17.16 -17.19 -9.56
CA ASN A 131 -18.39 -17.52 -8.86
C ASN A 131 -19.47 -16.47 -9.24
N PRO A 132 -20.52 -16.86 -9.99
CA PRO A 132 -21.56 -15.92 -10.41
C PRO A 132 -22.30 -15.24 -9.26
N ALA A 133 -22.39 -15.91 -8.08
CA ALA A 133 -23.03 -15.35 -6.89
C ALA A 133 -22.26 -14.17 -6.26
N HIS A 134 -20.97 -14.04 -6.59
CA HIS A 134 -20.09 -12.98 -6.10
C HIS A 134 -19.72 -11.93 -7.15
N VAL A 135 -20.15 -12.10 -8.40
CA VAL A 135 -20.00 -11.04 -9.42
C VAL A 135 -20.79 -9.80 -8.98
N GLY A 136 -20.13 -8.65 -9.01
CA GLY A 136 -20.69 -7.38 -8.51
C GLY A 136 -20.66 -7.19 -7.00
N LYS A 137 -20.23 -8.22 -6.21
CA LYS A 137 -20.03 -8.12 -4.76
C LYS A 137 -18.55 -8.01 -4.41
N PHE A 138 -18.25 -7.25 -3.38
CA PHE A 138 -16.90 -7.19 -2.84
C PHE A 138 -16.51 -8.54 -2.22
N TYR A 139 -15.44 -9.12 -2.71
CA TYR A 139 -14.81 -10.32 -2.14
C TYR A 139 -13.31 -10.12 -2.12
N TYR A 140 -12.72 -9.88 -0.94
CA TYR A 140 -11.29 -9.64 -0.82
C TYR A 140 -10.48 -10.90 -1.14
N GLY A 141 -9.66 -10.83 -2.17
CA GLY A 141 -8.87 -11.97 -2.63
C GLY A 141 -7.72 -11.58 -3.55
N GLY A 142 -7.19 -12.56 -4.27
CA GLY A 142 -6.11 -12.36 -5.23
C GLY A 142 -6.55 -12.45 -6.69
N GLY A 143 -7.69 -13.10 -6.96
CA GLY A 143 -8.08 -13.47 -8.31
C GLY A 143 -8.39 -12.28 -9.22
N SER A 144 -9.05 -11.25 -8.71
CA SER A 144 -9.30 -10.01 -9.48
C SER A 144 -8.02 -9.34 -9.97
N ALA A 145 -6.98 -9.26 -9.11
CA ALA A 145 -5.69 -8.72 -9.51
C ALA A 145 -5.00 -9.60 -10.57
N GLN A 146 -5.13 -10.92 -10.44
CA GLN A 146 -4.55 -11.84 -11.41
C GLN A 146 -5.25 -11.76 -12.76
N ALA A 147 -6.59 -11.66 -12.78
CA ALA A 147 -7.38 -11.44 -13.99
C ALA A 147 -6.99 -10.14 -14.69
N LEU A 148 -6.87 -9.04 -13.93
CA LEU A 148 -6.39 -7.75 -14.46
C LEU A 148 -5.00 -7.86 -15.08
N ALA A 149 -4.09 -8.62 -14.48
CA ALA A 149 -2.74 -8.81 -15.01
C ALA A 149 -2.75 -9.53 -16.37
N VAL A 150 -3.57 -10.56 -16.51
CA VAL A 150 -3.74 -11.27 -17.79
C VAL A 150 -4.36 -10.30 -18.82
N ASN A 151 -5.41 -9.55 -18.45
CA ASN A 151 -6.06 -8.57 -19.31
C ASN A 151 -5.12 -7.41 -19.72
N ALA A 152 -4.14 -7.07 -18.88
CA ALA A 152 -3.10 -6.10 -19.20
C ALA A 152 -1.97 -6.65 -20.11
N GLY A 153 -2.08 -7.90 -20.56
CA GLY A 153 -1.08 -8.53 -21.42
C GLY A 153 0.14 -9.10 -20.69
N LEU A 154 0.11 -9.15 -19.35
CA LEU A 154 1.22 -9.67 -18.54
C LEU A 154 1.29 -11.19 -18.52
N GLY A 155 0.30 -11.90 -19.08
CA GLY A 155 0.12 -13.35 -18.96
C GLY A 155 1.36 -14.18 -19.26
N LYS A 156 2.15 -13.81 -20.27
CA LYS A 156 3.37 -14.52 -20.70
C LYS A 156 4.64 -14.17 -19.90
N LEU A 157 4.56 -13.19 -18.98
CA LEU A 157 5.72 -12.75 -18.24
C LEU A 157 6.10 -13.73 -17.12
N ASN A 158 7.40 -13.97 -17.00
CA ASN A 158 8.00 -14.66 -15.85
C ASN A 158 8.34 -13.65 -14.74
N ARG A 159 8.82 -14.14 -13.58
CA ARG A 159 9.15 -13.32 -12.41
C ARG A 159 10.01 -12.10 -12.73
N LYS A 160 11.13 -12.31 -13.43
CA LYS A 160 12.07 -11.24 -13.79
C LYS A 160 11.43 -10.20 -14.71
N LYS A 161 10.77 -10.65 -15.78
CA LYS A 161 10.12 -9.75 -16.73
C LYS A 161 8.94 -9.02 -16.11
N LEU A 162 8.18 -9.65 -15.22
CA LEU A 162 7.09 -8.99 -14.49
C LEU A 162 7.61 -7.85 -13.62
N SER A 163 8.67 -8.08 -12.84
CA SER A 163 9.28 -7.03 -12.02
C SER A 163 9.78 -5.87 -12.88
N GLN A 164 10.50 -6.17 -13.95
CA GLN A 164 11.02 -5.16 -14.88
C GLN A 164 9.91 -4.35 -15.56
N GLU A 165 8.82 -5.00 -15.95
CA GLU A 165 7.66 -4.35 -16.58
C GLU A 165 7.00 -3.35 -15.61
N ILE A 166 6.75 -3.77 -14.37
CA ILE A 166 6.14 -2.89 -13.36
C ILE A 166 7.09 -1.75 -13.01
N GLU A 167 8.38 -2.02 -12.79
CA GLU A 167 9.38 -0.99 -12.51
C GLU A 167 9.48 0.04 -13.63
N SER A 168 9.54 -0.41 -14.90
CA SER A 168 9.70 0.47 -16.05
C SER A 168 8.47 1.36 -16.27
N THR A 169 7.27 0.80 -16.18
CA THR A 169 6.00 1.54 -16.27
C THR A 169 5.90 2.58 -15.15
N LEU A 170 6.33 2.23 -13.94
CA LEU A 170 6.41 3.13 -12.79
C LEU A 170 7.74 3.91 -12.75
N LYS A 171 8.33 4.18 -13.92
CA LYS A 171 9.46 5.09 -14.16
C LYS A 171 10.74 4.73 -13.41
N ASN A 172 10.93 3.46 -13.03
CA ASN A 172 12.12 2.93 -12.34
C ASN A 172 12.48 3.69 -11.04
N LYS A 173 11.47 4.19 -10.31
CA LYS A 173 11.69 4.99 -9.09
C LYS A 173 12.00 4.15 -7.86
N PHE A 174 11.69 2.87 -7.90
CA PHE A 174 11.95 1.90 -6.84
C PHE A 174 12.32 0.54 -7.44
N ARG A 175 12.68 -0.43 -6.59
CA ARG A 175 12.95 -1.82 -6.96
C ARG A 175 11.97 -2.74 -6.25
N LEU A 176 11.53 -3.78 -6.95
CA LEU A 176 10.74 -4.87 -6.41
C LEU A 176 11.11 -6.19 -7.08
N SER A 177 10.82 -7.28 -6.40
CA SER A 177 10.86 -8.61 -7.00
C SER A 177 9.51 -9.32 -6.84
N TYR A 178 9.23 -10.27 -7.76
CA TYR A 178 8.07 -11.15 -7.67
C TYR A 178 8.54 -12.61 -7.58
N PRO A 179 9.01 -13.10 -6.42
CA PRO A 179 9.35 -14.51 -6.25
C PRO A 179 8.14 -15.43 -6.40
N ASN A 180 6.94 -14.90 -6.18
CA ASN A 180 5.67 -15.55 -6.47
C ASN A 180 4.87 -14.72 -7.46
N LEU A 181 4.34 -15.34 -8.51
CA LEU A 181 3.63 -14.66 -9.62
C LEU A 181 2.19 -14.23 -9.29
N ALA A 182 1.79 -14.25 -8.03
CA ALA A 182 0.50 -13.73 -7.57
C ALA A 182 0.58 -12.20 -7.42
N LEU A 183 -0.04 -11.44 -8.33
CA LEU A 183 0.01 -9.97 -8.34
C LEU A 183 -0.53 -9.33 -7.05
N ALA A 184 -1.46 -10.03 -6.39
CA ALA A 184 -2.09 -9.56 -5.17
C ALA A 184 -1.25 -9.74 -3.90
N GLY A 185 -0.10 -10.43 -3.97
CA GLY A 185 0.60 -10.77 -2.72
C GLY A 185 1.99 -11.38 -2.89
N GLY A 186 2.50 -11.45 -4.11
CA GLY A 186 3.76 -12.14 -4.40
C GLY A 186 5.00 -11.27 -4.45
N ALA A 187 4.88 -9.97 -4.22
CA ALA A 187 6.03 -9.06 -4.26
C ALA A 187 6.86 -9.10 -2.96
N GLU A 188 8.15 -8.89 -3.13
CA GLU A 188 9.12 -8.58 -2.08
C GLU A 188 9.75 -7.22 -2.35
N MET A 189 9.86 -6.41 -1.28
CA MET A 189 10.44 -5.07 -1.30
C MET A 189 10.99 -4.71 0.08
N SER A 190 11.95 -3.80 0.10
CA SER A 190 12.35 -3.12 1.33
C SER A 190 11.39 -1.96 1.68
N ALA A 191 11.39 -1.54 2.95
CA ALA A 191 10.67 -0.35 3.38
C ALA A 191 11.14 0.90 2.61
N GLU A 192 12.44 1.01 2.29
CA GLU A 192 12.98 2.10 1.48
C GLU A 192 12.36 2.15 0.08
N ASN A 193 12.29 1.02 -0.61
CA ASN A 193 11.72 0.96 -1.96
C ASN A 193 10.20 1.22 -1.93
N TYR A 194 9.50 0.72 -0.93
CA TYR A 194 8.07 0.99 -0.78
C TYR A 194 7.81 2.47 -0.43
N ALA A 195 8.65 3.08 0.42
CA ALA A 195 8.59 4.51 0.71
C ALA A 195 8.78 5.37 -0.55
N ARG A 196 9.72 5.01 -1.42
CA ARG A 196 9.89 5.69 -2.73
C ARG A 196 8.62 5.60 -3.58
N PHE A 197 7.97 4.45 -3.62
CA PHE A 197 6.68 4.29 -4.30
C PHE A 197 5.62 5.24 -3.72
N LEU A 198 5.46 5.31 -2.39
CA LEU A 198 4.51 6.21 -1.74
C LEU A 198 4.87 7.70 -1.96
N GLN A 199 6.15 8.06 -1.92
CA GLN A 199 6.62 9.42 -2.23
C GLN A 199 6.24 9.84 -3.65
N GLU A 200 6.39 8.96 -4.63
CA GLU A 200 6.02 9.25 -6.02
C GLU A 200 4.49 9.40 -6.18
N ILE A 201 3.67 8.66 -5.40
CA ILE A 201 2.23 8.92 -5.31
C ILE A 201 2.00 10.34 -4.74
N LEU A 202 2.62 10.69 -3.61
CA LEU A 202 2.45 12.01 -2.98
C LEU A 202 2.87 13.17 -3.88
N LYS A 203 3.92 12.99 -4.70
CA LYS A 203 4.37 13.98 -5.71
C LYS A 203 3.38 14.14 -6.87
N GLY A 204 2.48 13.17 -7.09
CA GLY A 204 1.62 13.12 -8.27
C GLY A 204 2.35 12.62 -9.51
N THR A 205 3.45 11.88 -9.33
CA THR A 205 4.15 11.21 -10.45
C THR A 205 3.29 10.10 -11.06
N TYR A 206 2.47 9.45 -10.22
CA TYR A 206 1.55 8.38 -10.61
C TYR A 206 0.09 8.84 -10.57
N LEU A 207 -0.66 8.48 -11.61
CA LEU A 207 -2.07 8.84 -11.78
C LEU A 207 -2.97 8.31 -10.64
N ILE A 208 -2.56 7.24 -9.98
CA ILE A 208 -3.32 6.66 -8.85
C ILE A 208 -3.50 7.64 -7.69
N LYS A 209 -2.70 8.71 -7.58
CA LYS A 209 -2.88 9.76 -6.55
C LYS A 209 -4.29 10.34 -6.57
N ASP A 210 -4.78 10.67 -7.76
CA ASP A 210 -6.09 11.29 -7.92
C ASP A 210 -7.23 10.29 -7.71
N MET A 211 -6.90 8.99 -7.76
CA MET A 211 -7.82 7.88 -7.56
C MET A 211 -7.83 7.33 -6.13
N LEU A 212 -7.03 7.90 -5.21
CA LEU A 212 -7.06 7.47 -3.80
C LEU A 212 -8.43 7.77 -3.19
N GLY A 213 -9.14 6.69 -2.84
CA GLY A 213 -10.49 6.73 -2.29
C GLY A 213 -11.60 6.93 -3.33
N ALA A 214 -11.28 7.04 -4.62
CA ALA A 214 -12.28 7.15 -5.67
C ALA A 214 -13.13 5.87 -5.77
N ASP A 215 -14.41 6.01 -6.10
CA ASP A 215 -15.38 4.92 -6.24
C ASP A 215 -15.37 3.93 -5.04
N ALA A 216 -15.04 4.42 -3.83
CA ALA A 216 -14.91 3.57 -2.65
C ALA A 216 -16.21 2.88 -2.28
N ILE A 217 -16.16 1.57 -2.13
CA ILE A 217 -17.29 0.70 -1.80
C ILE A 217 -17.21 0.20 -0.37
N CYS A 218 -18.35 -0.14 0.21
CA CYS A 218 -18.44 -0.80 1.51
C CYS A 218 -17.93 -2.24 1.43
N THR A 219 -17.34 -2.74 2.51
CA THR A 219 -16.64 -4.03 2.52
C THR A 219 -17.12 -5.01 3.59
N SER A 220 -17.84 -4.56 4.60
CA SER A 220 -18.30 -5.39 5.71
C SER A 220 -19.57 -6.17 5.32
N PRO A 221 -19.55 -7.52 5.27
CA PRO A 221 -20.76 -8.30 5.02
C PRO A 221 -21.87 -8.08 6.09
N ALA A 222 -21.50 -7.64 7.28
CA ALA A 222 -22.46 -7.38 8.35
C ALA A 222 -23.32 -6.12 8.12
N THR A 223 -22.75 -5.10 7.43
CA THR A 223 -23.40 -3.80 7.24
C THR A 223 -23.71 -3.50 5.76
N CYS A 224 -23.18 -4.29 4.84
CA CYS A 224 -23.26 -4.04 3.40
C CYS A 224 -23.63 -5.31 2.60
N LYS A 225 -24.83 -5.33 2.02
CA LYS A 225 -25.32 -6.44 1.18
C LYS A 225 -24.46 -6.71 -0.07
N GLN A 226 -23.68 -5.73 -0.51
CA GLN A 226 -22.76 -5.83 -1.66
C GLN A 226 -21.38 -6.35 -1.29
N ALA A 227 -21.14 -6.74 -0.04
CA ALA A 227 -19.93 -7.38 0.42
C ALA A 227 -20.21 -8.86 0.73
N ALA A 228 -19.35 -9.75 0.23
CA ALA A 228 -19.42 -11.18 0.49
C ALA A 228 -18.33 -11.64 1.47
N PHE A 229 -17.13 -11.04 1.38
CA PHE A 229 -16.02 -11.36 2.28
C PHE A 229 -15.06 -10.19 2.46
N SER A 230 -14.68 -9.91 3.70
CA SER A 230 -13.68 -8.90 4.07
C SER A 230 -12.81 -9.39 5.23
N PRO A 231 -11.48 -9.23 5.18
CA PRO A 231 -10.62 -9.44 6.33
C PRO A 231 -10.57 -8.23 7.27
N ALA A 232 -11.08 -7.06 6.85
CA ALA A 232 -11.07 -5.87 7.70
C ALA A 232 -11.92 -6.10 8.96
N LYS A 233 -11.42 -5.63 10.10
CA LYS A 233 -12.09 -5.75 11.41
C LYS A 233 -12.93 -4.54 11.77
N GLU A 234 -12.93 -3.54 10.90
CA GLU A 234 -13.69 -2.29 11.02
C GLU A 234 -14.42 -2.02 9.71
N ASP A 235 -15.39 -1.12 9.72
CA ASP A 235 -16.17 -0.73 8.53
C ASP A 235 -15.35 0.18 7.59
N TRP A 236 -14.19 -0.33 7.14
CA TRP A 236 -13.41 0.34 6.11
C TRP A 236 -14.06 0.18 4.76
N LYS A 237 -13.79 1.15 3.89
CA LYS A 237 -14.13 1.04 2.48
C LYS A 237 -12.95 0.53 1.66
N TYR A 238 -13.22 0.10 0.44
CA TYR A 238 -12.19 -0.34 -0.50
C TYR A 238 -12.29 0.44 -1.81
N SER A 239 -11.18 0.93 -2.29
CA SER A 239 -11.02 1.61 -3.55
C SER A 239 -9.85 0.95 -4.30
N TYR A 240 -9.76 1.04 -5.55
CA TYR A 240 -8.75 0.53 -6.49
C TYR A 240 -7.52 -0.13 -5.84
N HIS A 241 -7.70 -1.36 -5.33
CA HIS A 241 -6.72 -2.21 -4.66
C HIS A 241 -6.05 -1.60 -3.40
N HIS A 242 -6.71 -0.64 -2.75
CA HIS A 242 -6.31 -0.13 -1.44
C HIS A 242 -7.51 0.07 -0.52
N TRP A 243 -7.25 0.04 0.77
CA TRP A 243 -8.24 0.32 1.79
C TRP A 243 -8.39 1.83 2.01
N VAL A 244 -9.61 2.24 2.29
CA VAL A 244 -9.93 3.57 2.78
C VAL A 244 -10.30 3.39 4.25
N GLU A 245 -9.35 3.69 5.14
CA GLU A 245 -9.56 3.62 6.58
C GLU A 245 -10.49 4.73 7.02
N THR A 246 -11.61 4.37 7.65
CA THR A 246 -12.63 5.32 8.09
C THR A 246 -12.90 5.20 9.58
N ASN A 247 -13.22 6.34 10.20
CA ASN A 247 -13.82 6.44 11.52
C ASN A 247 -15.18 7.15 11.36
N GLY A 248 -16.26 6.38 11.37
CA GLY A 248 -17.54 6.86 10.91
C GLY A 248 -17.50 7.29 9.44
N SER A 249 -17.86 8.52 9.14
CA SER A 249 -17.80 9.10 7.77
C SER A 249 -16.44 9.71 7.41
N GLN A 250 -15.55 9.89 8.39
CA GLN A 250 -14.26 10.54 8.18
C GLN A 250 -13.22 9.56 7.67
N VAL A 251 -12.53 9.91 6.59
CA VAL A 251 -11.36 9.18 6.10
C VAL A 251 -10.16 9.53 6.99
N GLU A 252 -9.48 8.52 7.52
CA GLU A 252 -8.24 8.68 8.30
C GLU A 252 -6.98 8.44 7.47
N ALA A 253 -7.02 7.46 6.57
CA ALA A 253 -5.90 7.11 5.70
C ALA A 253 -6.33 6.23 4.52
N TYR A 254 -5.43 6.11 3.56
CA TYR A 254 -5.42 5.10 2.49
C TYR A 254 -4.32 4.10 2.80
N SER A 255 -4.58 2.79 2.71
CA SER A 255 -3.59 1.78 3.10
C SER A 255 -3.70 0.46 2.33
N SER A 256 -2.68 -0.37 2.42
CA SER A 256 -2.69 -1.71 1.85
C SER A 256 -1.93 -2.70 2.75
N PRO A 257 -2.50 -3.09 3.90
CA PRO A 257 -1.85 -3.98 4.84
C PRO A 257 -1.56 -5.36 4.23
N GLY A 258 -0.35 -5.85 4.38
CA GLY A 258 0.07 -7.18 3.99
C GLY A 258 -0.08 -8.21 5.10
N ALA A 259 -0.45 -9.42 4.75
CA ALA A 259 -0.75 -10.51 5.69
C ALA A 259 0.34 -10.77 6.74
N PHE A 260 1.61 -10.50 6.41
CA PHE A 260 2.72 -10.71 7.34
C PHE A 260 3.04 -9.48 8.20
N GLY A 261 2.26 -8.41 8.10
CA GLY A 261 2.42 -7.22 8.93
C GLY A 261 3.21 -6.07 8.28
N PHE A 262 3.42 -6.10 6.96
CA PHE A 262 3.88 -4.93 6.22
C PHE A 262 2.68 -3.98 6.00
N TYR A 263 2.68 -2.83 6.68
CA TYR A 263 1.56 -1.90 6.69
C TYR A 263 1.96 -0.52 6.16
N PRO A 264 1.79 -0.26 4.85
CA PRO A 264 1.96 1.06 4.25
C PRO A 264 0.65 1.85 4.31
N TRP A 265 0.76 3.17 4.52
CA TRP A 265 -0.39 4.08 4.49
C TRP A 265 -0.02 5.47 3.94
N ILE A 266 -1.02 6.19 3.45
CA ILE A 266 -0.99 7.62 3.10
C ILE A 266 -2.08 8.31 3.94
N SER A 267 -1.78 9.46 4.54
CA SER A 267 -2.73 10.28 5.29
C SER A 267 -3.91 10.77 4.42
N ALA A 268 -5.05 11.04 5.06
CA ALA A 268 -6.26 11.49 4.37
C ALA A 268 -6.03 12.75 3.51
N ASP A 269 -5.19 13.67 3.97
CA ASP A 269 -4.82 14.90 3.25
C ASP A 269 -3.81 14.67 2.11
N LYS A 270 -3.35 13.42 1.91
CA LYS A 270 -2.40 13.01 0.87
C LYS A 270 -1.04 13.74 0.93
N LYS A 271 -0.58 14.11 2.12
CA LYS A 271 0.70 14.83 2.31
C LYS A 271 1.78 13.99 2.96
N THR A 272 1.39 12.98 3.74
CA THR A 272 2.29 12.17 4.55
C THR A 272 2.06 10.70 4.27
N TYR A 273 3.12 9.91 4.30
CA TYR A 273 3.06 8.45 4.28
C TYR A 273 3.67 7.87 5.54
N GLY A 274 3.36 6.62 5.83
CA GLY A 274 4.10 5.84 6.80
C GLY A 274 4.09 4.36 6.48
N ILE A 275 5.00 3.65 7.12
CA ILE A 275 5.21 2.21 6.97
C ILE A 275 5.48 1.61 8.35
N VAL A 276 4.85 0.47 8.63
CA VAL A 276 5.35 -0.51 9.60
C VAL A 276 5.80 -1.72 8.80
N ALA A 277 7.04 -2.16 8.97
CA ALA A 277 7.65 -3.21 8.16
C ALA A 277 8.17 -4.34 9.06
N ARG A 278 7.61 -5.53 8.88
CA ARG A 278 8.01 -6.78 9.54
C ARG A 278 7.46 -8.00 8.80
N GLU A 279 8.00 -9.17 9.10
CA GLU A 279 7.41 -10.46 8.75
C GLU A 279 6.95 -11.18 10.03
N GLY A 280 5.73 -10.89 10.45
CA GLY A 280 5.04 -11.55 11.55
C GLY A 280 4.38 -12.86 11.12
N ARG A 281 4.01 -13.69 12.10
CA ARG A 281 3.32 -14.95 11.89
C ARG A 281 1.89 -14.88 12.43
N GLY A 282 1.02 -15.75 11.90
CA GLY A 282 -0.38 -15.86 12.31
C GLY A 282 -1.33 -14.90 11.57
N GLU A 283 -2.59 -15.21 11.65
CA GLU A 283 -3.66 -14.54 10.88
C GLU A 283 -3.90 -13.08 11.30
N GLN A 284 -3.45 -12.70 12.49
CA GLN A 284 -3.62 -11.36 13.05
C GLN A 284 -2.45 -10.42 12.71
N ALA A 285 -1.34 -10.92 12.13
CA ALA A 285 -0.13 -10.15 11.96
C ALA A 285 -0.32 -8.82 11.20
N TYR A 286 -1.21 -8.81 10.19
CA TYR A 286 -1.55 -7.60 9.45
C TYR A 286 -2.26 -6.57 10.36
N TRP A 287 -3.23 -7.03 11.17
CA TRP A 287 -4.04 -6.16 12.01
C TRP A 287 -3.24 -5.57 13.18
N ASP A 288 -2.41 -6.38 13.81
CA ASP A 288 -1.52 -5.91 14.88
C ASP A 288 -0.58 -4.81 14.38
N SER A 289 -0.06 -4.95 13.15
CA SER A 289 0.75 -3.88 12.53
C SER A 289 -0.06 -2.64 12.18
N VAL A 290 -1.33 -2.79 11.79
CA VAL A 290 -2.26 -1.67 11.60
C VAL A 290 -2.47 -0.92 12.92
N GLN A 291 -2.73 -1.61 14.03
CA GLN A 291 -2.94 -0.98 15.34
C GLN A 291 -1.71 -0.17 15.78
N CYS A 292 -0.52 -0.76 15.71
CA CYS A 292 0.72 -0.05 16.04
C CYS A 292 0.98 1.14 15.10
N GLY A 293 0.84 0.95 13.78
CA GLY A 293 1.07 2.02 12.82
C GLY A 293 0.08 3.17 12.95
N ARG A 294 -1.17 2.89 13.31
CA ARG A 294 -2.18 3.94 13.64
C ARG A 294 -1.81 4.70 14.92
N ALA A 295 -1.30 4.02 15.94
CA ALA A 295 -0.82 4.68 17.15
C ALA A 295 0.37 5.61 16.87
N ILE A 296 1.35 5.14 16.07
CA ILE A 296 2.48 5.96 15.61
C ILE A 296 2.00 7.15 14.78
N ARG A 297 1.07 6.93 13.82
CA ARG A 297 0.47 7.99 13.00
C ARG A 297 -0.20 9.06 13.86
N LYS A 298 -1.06 8.66 14.80
CA LYS A 298 -1.75 9.59 15.72
C LYS A 298 -0.77 10.38 16.59
N ALA A 299 0.31 9.75 17.05
CA ALA A 299 1.34 10.41 17.84
C ALA A 299 2.14 11.43 17.01
N TYR A 300 2.42 11.10 15.76
CA TYR A 300 3.16 11.97 14.85
C TYR A 300 2.40 13.26 14.50
N PHE A 301 1.07 13.22 14.43
CA PHE A 301 0.23 14.37 14.07
C PHE A 301 -0.31 15.17 15.26
N LYS A 302 0.05 14.81 16.49
CA LYS A 302 -0.24 15.62 17.69
C LYS A 302 0.77 16.75 17.86
#